data_285d1c6d3d8d2d53b9175dd4b95b7a40
#
_entry.id   285d1c6d3d8d2d53b9175dd4b95b7a40
#
_cell.length_a   1.000
_cell.length_b   1.000
_cell.length_c   1.000
_cell.angle_alpha   90.00
_cell.angle_beta   90.00
_cell.angle_gamma   90.00
#
_symmetry.space_group_name_H-M   'P 1'
#
loop_
_entity.id
_entity.type
_entity.pdbx_description
1 polymer ?
#
loop_
_entity_poly.entity_id
_entity_poly.type
_entity_poly.pdbx_seq_one_letter_code
_entity_poly.pdbx_strand_id
1 'polypeptide(L)'
;MKTTPIIFVSPELEQLRQLVAGARAQLAELETDYTKEKSRVDAVQAVLFRLLREHYQKRDGLRLTVDYRRKFLDSLTRGDSDAAKQAEKNFEQAKTQSDRDYEELSAAADKKKNLTAEQEAELTQLWKKLVKLYHPDRFANEPEKLETYHKLTAAINQAKDSGDIETLREIAEDPQAFLLRKGWTNLDFSDKEELTQLKRLHETLQKEIAAVTESLKALRESPDYELCQLAEQKPGVLDELAAERAKQLEIENAELEKQAEQLAREIKKLGSTEKIV
;
A
#
# COMPACT_ATOMS: atom_id res chain seq x y z
N MET A 1 5.87 41.26 -45.79
CA MET A 1 6.44 41.16 -44.43
C MET A 1 5.31 40.75 -43.48
N LYS A 2 5.30 39.52 -42.97
CA LYS A 2 4.31 39.08 -42.00
C LYS A 2 4.85 39.49 -40.60
N THR A 3 4.22 40.52 -40.03
CA THR A 3 4.48 40.91 -38.63
C THR A 3 3.92 39.85 -37.72
N THR A 4 4.80 39.11 -37.06
CA THR A 4 4.44 38.22 -35.97
C THR A 4 3.87 39.07 -34.82
N PRO A 5 2.67 38.82 -34.29
CA PRO A 5 2.14 39.60 -33.16
C PRO A 5 3.04 39.38 -31.94
N ILE A 6 3.53 40.44 -31.35
CA ILE A 6 4.20 40.42 -30.05
C ILE A 6 3.11 40.15 -29.01
N ILE A 7 3.03 38.93 -28.53
CA ILE A 7 2.16 38.56 -27.42
C ILE A 7 2.79 39.14 -26.15
N PHE A 8 2.16 40.19 -25.61
CA PHE A 8 2.56 40.80 -24.34
C PHE A 8 2.13 39.91 -23.19
N VAL A 9 3.03 39.05 -22.74
CA VAL A 9 2.80 38.21 -21.53
C VAL A 9 2.95 39.12 -20.31
N SER A 10 1.93 39.13 -19.42
CA SER A 10 1.99 39.91 -18.18
C SER A 10 3.15 39.41 -17.34
N PRO A 11 4.02 40.29 -16.77
CA PRO A 11 5.12 39.90 -15.89
C PRO A 11 4.65 39.06 -14.70
N GLU A 12 3.44 39.33 -14.20
CA GLU A 12 2.82 38.56 -13.10
C GLU A 12 2.51 37.11 -13.51
N LEU A 13 2.06 36.90 -14.73
CA LEU A 13 1.79 35.57 -15.29
C LEU A 13 3.07 34.74 -15.40
N GLU A 14 4.16 35.36 -15.89
CA GLU A 14 5.44 34.70 -16.05
C GLU A 14 6.04 34.32 -14.68
N GLN A 15 5.97 35.23 -13.69
CA GLN A 15 6.39 34.93 -12.33
C GLN A 15 5.60 33.78 -11.71
N LEU A 16 4.30 33.73 -11.92
CA LEU A 16 3.44 32.67 -11.39
C LEU A 16 3.71 31.33 -12.08
N ARG A 17 3.98 31.31 -13.37
CA ARG A 17 4.45 30.09 -14.09
C ARG A 17 5.76 29.56 -13.52
N GLN A 18 6.71 30.44 -13.19
CA GLN A 18 7.98 30.05 -12.56
C GLN A 18 7.76 29.50 -11.16
N LEU A 19 6.88 30.09 -10.34
CA LEU A 19 6.54 29.60 -9.01
C LEU A 19 5.88 28.20 -9.09
N VAL A 20 4.94 28.00 -10.00
CA VAL A 20 4.30 26.68 -10.23
C VAL A 20 5.33 25.66 -10.72
N ALA A 21 6.24 26.03 -11.62
CA ALA A 21 7.31 25.14 -12.09
C ALA A 21 8.26 24.76 -10.96
N GLY A 22 8.63 25.72 -10.09
CA GLY A 22 9.44 25.46 -8.90
C GLY A 22 8.75 24.54 -7.90
N ALA A 23 7.48 24.80 -7.58
CA ALA A 23 6.70 23.97 -6.68
C ALA A 23 6.54 22.53 -7.20
N ARG A 24 6.31 22.34 -8.51
CA ARG A 24 6.27 21.01 -9.14
C ARG A 24 7.59 20.27 -9.03
N ALA A 25 8.71 20.96 -9.25
CA ALA A 25 10.03 20.36 -9.11
C ALA A 25 10.30 19.91 -7.66
N GLN A 26 9.94 20.77 -6.71
CA GLN A 26 10.08 20.48 -5.28
C GLN A 26 9.20 19.28 -4.86
N LEU A 27 7.93 19.25 -5.29
CA LEU A 27 7.03 18.13 -5.00
C LEU A 27 7.59 16.82 -5.56
N ALA A 28 8.03 16.81 -6.82
CA ALA A 28 8.60 15.61 -7.45
C ALA A 28 9.89 15.11 -6.75
N GLU A 29 10.70 16.01 -6.19
CA GLU A 29 11.87 15.65 -5.39
C GLU A 29 11.46 15.00 -4.06
N LEU A 30 10.52 15.62 -3.33
CA LEU A 30 10.00 15.11 -2.07
C LEU A 30 9.31 13.76 -2.23
N GLU A 31 8.47 13.57 -3.25
CA GLU A 31 7.83 12.30 -3.57
C GLU A 31 8.86 11.21 -3.90
N THR A 32 9.93 11.59 -4.61
CA THR A 32 11.05 10.70 -4.89
C THR A 32 11.73 10.23 -3.61
N ASP A 33 12.04 11.17 -2.71
CA ASP A 33 12.68 10.87 -1.44
C ASP A 33 11.77 10.01 -0.56
N TYR A 34 10.50 10.37 -0.46
CA TYR A 34 9.52 9.56 0.28
C TYR A 34 9.43 8.13 -0.25
N THR A 35 9.29 7.96 -1.57
CA THR A 35 9.19 6.64 -2.20
C THR A 35 10.44 5.81 -1.98
N LYS A 36 11.62 6.43 -2.08
CA LYS A 36 12.91 5.78 -1.83
C LYS A 36 13.00 5.28 -0.39
N GLU A 37 12.72 6.15 0.59
CA GLU A 37 12.79 5.77 2.01
C GLU A 37 11.73 4.73 2.37
N LYS A 38 10.52 4.89 1.87
CA LYS A 38 9.44 3.91 2.07
C LYS A 38 9.80 2.54 1.48
N SER A 39 10.37 2.49 0.27
CA SER A 39 10.80 1.23 -0.36
C SER A 39 11.86 0.50 0.49
N ARG A 40 12.77 1.24 1.14
CA ARG A 40 13.78 0.65 2.04
C ARG A 40 13.12 0.03 3.27
N VAL A 41 12.19 0.75 3.90
CA VAL A 41 11.42 0.26 5.05
C VAL A 41 10.60 -0.97 4.67
N ASP A 42 9.87 -0.89 3.55
CA ASP A 42 9.06 -2.01 3.05
C ASP A 42 9.90 -3.26 2.75
N ALA A 43 11.14 -3.09 2.26
CA ALA A 43 12.06 -4.21 2.02
C ALA A 43 12.44 -4.92 3.33
N VAL A 44 12.73 -4.15 4.39
CA VAL A 44 13.03 -4.71 5.73
C VAL A 44 11.81 -5.43 6.31
N GLN A 45 10.62 -4.82 6.21
CA GLN A 45 9.38 -5.45 6.64
C GLN A 45 9.09 -6.75 5.87
N ALA A 46 9.34 -6.78 4.56
CA ALA A 46 9.19 -7.99 3.74
C ALA A 46 10.15 -9.11 4.18
N VAL A 47 11.39 -8.78 4.58
CA VAL A 47 12.33 -9.76 5.14
C VAL A 47 11.79 -10.34 6.45
N LEU A 48 11.39 -9.49 7.40
CA LEU A 48 10.83 -9.92 8.69
C LEU A 48 9.54 -10.73 8.51
N PHE A 49 8.67 -10.31 7.60
CA PHE A 49 7.46 -11.06 7.29
C PHE A 49 7.78 -12.48 6.82
N ARG A 50 8.75 -12.66 5.92
CA ARG A 50 9.16 -14.00 5.45
C ARG A 50 9.69 -14.89 6.57
N LEU A 51 10.49 -14.30 7.48
CA LEU A 51 11.08 -15.03 8.59
C LEU A 51 10.04 -15.44 9.65
N LEU A 52 8.98 -14.65 9.81
CA LEU A 52 8.00 -14.82 10.89
C LEU A 52 6.62 -15.31 10.41
N ARG A 53 6.38 -15.35 9.08
CA ARG A 53 5.07 -15.64 8.50
C ARG A 53 4.41 -16.89 9.08
N GLU A 54 5.13 -18.01 9.14
CA GLU A 54 4.58 -19.28 9.60
C GLU A 54 4.16 -19.22 11.07
N HIS A 55 4.93 -18.53 11.90
CA HIS A 55 4.60 -18.36 13.32
C HIS A 55 3.37 -17.49 13.52
N TYR A 56 3.24 -16.39 12.76
CA TYR A 56 2.06 -15.53 12.81
C TYR A 56 0.82 -16.22 12.23
N GLN A 57 0.94 -16.89 11.10
CA GLN A 57 -0.18 -17.62 10.48
C GLN A 57 -0.72 -18.70 11.45
N LYS A 58 0.18 -19.43 12.11
CA LYS A 58 -0.18 -20.41 13.15
C LYS A 58 -0.92 -19.74 14.31
N ARG A 59 -0.39 -18.63 14.84
CA ARG A 59 -1.02 -17.85 15.92
C ARG A 59 -2.42 -17.41 15.55
N ASP A 60 -2.57 -16.79 14.39
CA ASP A 60 -3.85 -16.22 13.97
C ASP A 60 -4.89 -17.32 13.69
N GLY A 61 -4.49 -18.44 13.09
CA GLY A 61 -5.33 -19.63 12.97
C GLY A 61 -5.76 -20.24 14.31
N LEU A 62 -4.87 -20.26 15.29
CA LEU A 62 -5.19 -20.72 16.65
C LEU A 62 -6.14 -19.75 17.37
N ARG A 63 -5.94 -18.43 17.25
CA ARG A 63 -6.86 -17.41 17.78
C ARG A 63 -8.26 -17.55 17.19
N LEU A 64 -8.37 -17.68 15.89
CA LEU A 64 -9.66 -17.92 15.21
C LEU A 64 -10.31 -19.20 15.74
N THR A 65 -9.53 -20.26 15.95
CA THR A 65 -10.03 -21.54 16.49
C THR A 65 -10.52 -21.41 17.95
N VAL A 66 -9.79 -20.69 18.79
CA VAL A 66 -10.20 -20.44 20.18
C VAL A 66 -11.48 -19.62 20.24
N ASP A 67 -11.56 -18.54 19.44
CA ASP A 67 -12.74 -17.67 19.39
C ASP A 67 -13.98 -18.40 18.87
N TYR A 68 -13.82 -19.23 17.84
CA TYR A 68 -14.88 -20.08 17.33
C TYR A 68 -15.36 -21.04 18.40
N ARG A 69 -14.44 -21.82 19.03
CA ARG A 69 -14.81 -22.82 20.03
C ARG A 69 -15.47 -22.21 21.26
N ARG A 70 -15.07 -21.00 21.65
CA ARG A 70 -15.72 -20.24 22.72
C ARG A 70 -17.17 -19.89 22.38
N LYS A 71 -17.40 -19.30 21.19
CA LYS A 71 -18.73 -18.95 20.71
C LYS A 71 -19.62 -20.20 20.53
N PHE A 72 -19.04 -21.25 20.01
CA PHE A 72 -19.74 -22.52 19.82
C PHE A 72 -20.14 -23.16 21.17
N LEU A 73 -19.25 -23.17 22.16
CA LEU A 73 -19.54 -23.63 23.51
C LEU A 73 -20.66 -22.82 24.18
N ASP A 74 -20.61 -21.49 24.05
CA ASP A 74 -21.67 -20.60 24.53
C ASP A 74 -23.02 -20.91 23.89
N SER A 75 -23.05 -21.16 22.58
CA SER A 75 -24.27 -21.52 21.84
C SER A 75 -24.85 -22.86 22.31
N LEU A 76 -24.00 -23.87 22.50
CA LEU A 76 -24.41 -25.16 23.04
C LEU A 76 -24.99 -25.03 24.47
N THR A 77 -24.35 -24.24 25.32
CA THR A 77 -24.82 -24.01 26.69
C THR A 77 -26.18 -23.32 26.76
N ARG A 78 -26.50 -22.47 25.76
CA ARG A 78 -27.80 -21.80 25.63
C ARG A 78 -28.83 -22.60 24.84
N GLY A 79 -28.45 -23.72 24.23
CA GLY A 79 -29.32 -24.51 23.36
C GLY A 79 -29.65 -23.83 22.03
N ASP A 80 -28.83 -22.87 21.59
CA ASP A 80 -29.03 -22.09 20.37
C ASP A 80 -28.29 -22.72 19.17
N SER A 81 -29.00 -23.63 18.47
CA SER A 81 -28.46 -24.33 17.29
C SER A 81 -28.16 -23.39 16.11
N ASP A 82 -28.90 -22.29 15.98
CA ASP A 82 -28.68 -21.38 14.85
C ASP A 82 -27.45 -20.49 15.07
N ALA A 83 -27.23 -20.05 16.29
CA ALA A 83 -25.99 -19.36 16.68
C ALA A 83 -24.76 -20.27 16.51
N ALA A 84 -24.86 -21.57 16.81
CA ALA A 84 -23.79 -22.53 16.59
C ALA A 84 -23.43 -22.67 15.09
N LYS A 85 -24.42 -22.84 14.23
CA LYS A 85 -24.22 -22.90 12.76
C LYS A 85 -23.63 -21.60 12.21
N GLN A 86 -24.08 -20.45 12.72
CA GLN A 86 -23.54 -19.16 12.30
C GLN A 86 -22.09 -18.97 12.75
N ALA A 87 -21.72 -19.43 13.94
CA ALA A 87 -20.35 -19.40 14.43
C ALA A 87 -19.42 -20.23 13.54
N GLU A 88 -19.85 -21.43 13.12
CA GLU A 88 -19.10 -22.30 12.21
C GLU A 88 -18.88 -21.63 10.84
N LYS A 89 -19.95 -21.09 10.23
CA LYS A 89 -19.85 -20.39 8.95
C LYS A 89 -18.91 -19.18 9.02
N ASN A 90 -18.98 -18.39 10.09
CA ASN A 90 -18.12 -17.23 10.28
C ASN A 90 -16.66 -17.65 10.44
N PHE A 91 -16.40 -18.76 11.12
CA PHE A 91 -15.05 -19.30 11.28
C PHE A 91 -14.45 -19.74 9.94
N GLU A 92 -15.20 -20.50 9.12
CA GLU A 92 -14.74 -20.94 7.81
C GLU A 92 -14.43 -19.75 6.89
N GLN A 93 -15.29 -18.72 6.91
CA GLN A 93 -15.06 -17.50 6.15
C GLN A 93 -13.82 -16.74 6.62
N ALA A 94 -13.67 -16.55 7.93
CA ALA A 94 -12.53 -15.86 8.51
C ALA A 94 -11.22 -16.60 8.26
N LYS A 95 -11.23 -17.94 8.34
CA LYS A 95 -10.07 -18.78 8.04
C LYS A 95 -9.67 -18.67 6.59
N THR A 96 -10.62 -18.80 5.66
CA THR A 96 -10.37 -18.70 4.22
C THR A 96 -9.81 -17.31 3.86
N GLN A 97 -10.35 -16.25 4.46
CA GLN A 97 -9.85 -14.89 4.24
C GLN A 97 -8.42 -14.72 4.78
N SER A 98 -8.15 -15.18 6.00
CA SER A 98 -6.82 -15.13 6.59
C SER A 98 -5.77 -15.86 5.74
N ASP A 99 -6.10 -17.06 5.25
CA ASP A 99 -5.19 -17.83 4.39
C ASP A 99 -4.87 -17.06 3.08
N ARG A 100 -5.88 -16.46 2.45
CA ARG A 100 -5.70 -15.61 1.25
C ARG A 100 -4.83 -14.39 1.53
N ASP A 101 -5.09 -13.69 2.63
CA ASP A 101 -4.30 -12.50 3.01
C ASP A 101 -2.82 -12.85 3.18
N TYR A 102 -2.52 -14.00 3.82
CA TYR A 102 -1.15 -14.48 3.94
C TYR A 102 -0.52 -14.89 2.61
N GLU A 103 -1.28 -15.48 1.70
CA GLU A 103 -0.80 -15.81 0.34
C GLU A 103 -0.49 -14.55 -0.47
N GLU A 104 -1.37 -13.54 -0.44
CA GLU A 104 -1.18 -12.26 -1.12
C GLU A 104 0.04 -11.50 -0.58
N LEU A 105 0.19 -11.42 0.75
CA LEU A 105 1.35 -10.79 1.38
C LEU A 105 2.66 -11.53 1.03
N SER A 106 2.62 -12.86 0.96
CA SER A 106 3.77 -13.66 0.56
C SER A 106 4.17 -13.39 -0.89
N ALA A 107 3.19 -13.40 -1.80
CA ALA A 107 3.43 -13.11 -3.21
C ALA A 107 3.98 -11.69 -3.43
N ALA A 108 3.49 -10.70 -2.67
CA ALA A 108 4.00 -9.33 -2.72
C ALA A 108 5.43 -9.23 -2.18
N ALA A 109 5.74 -9.92 -1.08
CA ALA A 109 7.10 -9.95 -0.52
C ALA A 109 8.11 -10.65 -1.46
N ASP A 110 7.68 -11.67 -2.18
CA ASP A 110 8.53 -12.40 -3.13
C ASP A 110 8.76 -11.60 -4.43
N LYS A 111 7.77 -10.85 -4.91
CA LYS A 111 7.93 -9.95 -6.07
C LYS A 111 9.00 -8.88 -5.81
N LYS A 112 8.98 -8.25 -4.65
CA LYS A 112 9.99 -7.24 -4.26
C LYS A 112 11.42 -7.80 -4.18
N LYS A 113 11.58 -9.10 -3.90
CA LYS A 113 12.90 -9.76 -3.81
C LYS A 113 13.56 -10.02 -5.19
N ASN A 114 12.76 -10.11 -6.24
CA ASN A 114 13.22 -10.62 -7.55
C ASN A 114 13.68 -9.52 -8.51
N LEU A 115 13.68 -8.25 -8.10
CA LEU A 115 14.22 -7.16 -8.90
C LEU A 115 15.76 -7.11 -8.73
N THR A 116 16.49 -7.08 -9.86
CA THR A 116 17.93 -6.77 -9.82
C THR A 116 18.13 -5.28 -9.54
N ALA A 117 19.34 -4.90 -9.10
CA ALA A 117 19.67 -3.48 -8.85
C ALA A 117 19.47 -2.61 -10.11
N GLU A 118 19.70 -3.17 -11.30
CA GLU A 118 19.48 -2.52 -12.60
C GLU A 118 17.98 -2.30 -12.84
N GLN A 119 17.16 -3.32 -12.55
CA GLN A 119 15.70 -3.24 -12.67
C GLN A 119 15.09 -2.25 -11.67
N GLU A 120 15.60 -2.17 -10.45
CA GLU A 120 15.17 -1.17 -9.47
C GLU A 120 15.52 0.25 -9.91
N ALA A 121 16.70 0.44 -10.51
CA ALA A 121 17.10 1.72 -11.08
C ALA A 121 16.21 2.12 -12.26
N GLU A 122 15.92 1.19 -13.17
CA GLU A 122 15.01 1.39 -14.30
C GLU A 122 13.58 1.71 -13.84
N LEU A 123 13.03 0.93 -12.90
CA LEU A 123 11.73 1.14 -12.31
C LEU A 123 11.61 2.56 -11.73
N THR A 124 12.64 2.99 -11.01
CA THR A 124 12.69 4.33 -10.40
C THR A 124 12.78 5.44 -11.46
N GLN A 125 13.56 5.25 -12.52
CA GLN A 125 13.68 6.23 -13.61
C GLN A 125 12.37 6.37 -14.40
N LEU A 126 11.74 5.24 -14.77
CA LEU A 126 10.46 5.23 -15.47
C LEU A 126 9.37 5.90 -14.62
N TRP A 127 9.28 5.54 -13.35
CA TRP A 127 8.32 6.13 -12.42
C TRP A 127 8.49 7.66 -12.34
N LYS A 128 9.71 8.17 -12.10
CA LYS A 128 10.01 9.61 -12.06
C LYS A 128 9.58 10.33 -13.34
N LYS A 129 9.88 9.72 -14.49
CA LYS A 129 9.51 10.28 -15.80
C LYS A 129 7.99 10.36 -15.95
N LEU A 130 7.29 9.29 -15.59
CA LEU A 130 5.84 9.19 -15.80
C LEU A 130 5.06 10.07 -14.82
N VAL A 131 5.43 10.09 -13.53
CA VAL A 131 4.81 10.99 -12.54
C VAL A 131 5.01 12.44 -12.96
N LYS A 132 6.21 12.85 -13.38
CA LYS A 132 6.48 14.20 -13.86
C LYS A 132 5.63 14.58 -15.10
N LEU A 133 5.33 13.62 -15.98
CA LEU A 133 4.54 13.84 -17.19
C LEU A 133 3.03 13.88 -16.92
N TYR A 134 2.53 13.02 -16.03
CA TYR A 134 1.10 12.74 -15.86
C TYR A 134 0.55 13.12 -14.49
N HIS A 135 1.33 13.88 -13.67
CA HIS A 135 0.83 14.35 -12.39
C HIS A 135 -0.49 15.13 -12.56
N PRO A 136 -1.53 14.84 -11.76
CA PRO A 136 -2.86 15.44 -11.90
C PRO A 136 -2.85 16.96 -11.90
N ASP A 137 -1.93 17.59 -11.15
CA ASP A 137 -1.80 19.04 -11.07
C ASP A 137 -1.48 19.73 -12.40
N ARG A 138 -0.85 19.00 -13.33
CA ARG A 138 -0.63 19.55 -14.68
C ARG A 138 -1.93 19.77 -15.44
N PHE A 139 -2.99 19.10 -14.99
CA PHE A 139 -4.31 19.05 -15.61
C PHE A 139 -5.40 19.61 -14.70
N ALA A 140 -5.03 20.31 -13.62
CA ALA A 140 -5.95 20.91 -12.65
C ALA A 140 -6.94 21.89 -13.30
N ASN A 141 -6.61 22.42 -14.47
CA ASN A 141 -7.44 23.32 -15.26
C ASN A 141 -8.42 22.61 -16.19
N GLU A 142 -8.39 21.28 -16.23
CA GLU A 142 -9.15 20.44 -17.13
C GLU A 142 -9.94 19.40 -16.35
N PRO A 143 -11.10 19.77 -15.74
CA PRO A 143 -11.86 18.90 -14.85
C PRO A 143 -12.20 17.54 -15.47
N GLU A 144 -12.47 17.52 -16.77
CA GLU A 144 -12.81 16.31 -17.52
C GLU A 144 -11.62 15.33 -17.64
N LYS A 145 -10.39 15.85 -17.59
CA LYS A 145 -9.17 15.06 -17.67
C LYS A 145 -8.58 14.73 -16.32
N LEU A 146 -8.86 15.55 -15.31
CA LEU A 146 -8.29 15.43 -13.97
C LEU A 146 -8.52 14.03 -13.40
N GLU A 147 -9.73 13.49 -13.52
CA GLU A 147 -10.05 12.15 -13.05
C GLU A 147 -9.25 11.06 -13.77
N THR A 148 -9.06 11.20 -15.08
CA THR A 148 -8.26 10.26 -15.88
C THR A 148 -6.80 10.27 -15.47
N TYR A 149 -6.23 11.46 -15.23
CA TYR A 149 -4.85 11.58 -14.77
C TYR A 149 -4.65 11.16 -13.33
N HIS A 150 -5.63 11.35 -12.45
CA HIS A 150 -5.61 10.73 -11.11
C HIS A 150 -5.54 9.21 -11.17
N LYS A 151 -6.39 8.58 -12.01
CA LYS A 151 -6.37 7.13 -12.21
C LYS A 151 -5.04 6.65 -12.81
N LEU A 152 -4.50 7.39 -13.79
CA LEU A 152 -3.21 7.06 -14.42
C LEU A 152 -2.06 7.18 -13.42
N THR A 153 -2.01 8.25 -12.64
CA THR A 153 -0.98 8.43 -11.61
C THR A 153 -1.09 7.38 -10.51
N ALA A 154 -2.30 7.03 -10.10
CA ALA A 154 -2.51 5.93 -9.15
C ALA A 154 -1.99 4.59 -9.71
N ALA A 155 -2.23 4.29 -11.00
CA ALA A 155 -1.70 3.09 -11.64
C ALA A 155 -0.16 3.11 -11.74
N ILE A 156 0.44 4.26 -12.04
CA ILE A 156 1.90 4.46 -12.07
C ILE A 156 2.50 4.21 -10.68
N ASN A 157 1.91 4.75 -9.62
CA ASN A 157 2.37 4.56 -8.26
C ASN A 157 2.20 3.10 -7.81
N GLN A 158 1.07 2.47 -8.12
CA GLN A 158 0.83 1.06 -7.83
C GLN A 158 1.85 0.15 -8.54
N ALA A 159 2.15 0.40 -9.82
CA ALA A 159 3.16 -0.35 -10.56
C ALA A 159 4.55 -0.18 -9.94
N LYS A 160 4.91 1.02 -9.46
CA LYS A 160 6.15 1.27 -8.72
C LYS A 160 6.18 0.48 -7.41
N ASP A 161 5.11 0.53 -6.63
CA ASP A 161 5.03 -0.12 -5.31
C ASP A 161 5.07 -1.66 -5.43
N SER A 162 4.48 -2.21 -6.51
CA SER A 162 4.50 -3.65 -6.81
C SER A 162 5.77 -4.13 -7.52
N GLY A 163 6.66 -3.23 -7.95
CA GLY A 163 7.83 -3.57 -8.76
C GLY A 163 7.50 -3.97 -10.20
N ASP A 164 6.34 -3.54 -10.71
CA ASP A 164 5.84 -3.89 -12.05
C ASP A 164 6.42 -2.94 -13.12
N ILE A 165 7.64 -3.27 -13.58
CA ILE A 165 8.35 -2.52 -14.61
C ILE A 165 7.60 -2.56 -15.94
N GLU A 166 6.95 -3.67 -16.27
CA GLU A 166 6.27 -3.84 -17.55
C GLU A 166 5.10 -2.87 -17.71
N THR A 167 4.30 -2.71 -16.67
CA THR A 167 3.23 -1.68 -16.66
C THR A 167 3.81 -0.27 -16.81
N LEU A 168 4.94 0.06 -16.18
CA LEU A 168 5.57 1.38 -16.36
C LEU A 168 6.13 1.57 -17.76
N ARG A 169 6.71 0.55 -18.38
CA ARG A 169 7.18 0.58 -19.77
C ARG A 169 6.02 0.80 -20.73
N GLU A 170 4.94 0.05 -20.56
CA GLU A 170 3.74 0.17 -21.38
C GLU A 170 3.16 1.59 -21.33
N ILE A 171 3.02 2.18 -20.14
CA ILE A 171 2.57 3.56 -19.98
C ILE A 171 3.55 4.55 -20.62
N ALA A 172 4.86 4.26 -20.58
CA ALA A 172 5.88 5.12 -21.16
C ALA A 172 5.91 5.07 -22.69
N GLU A 173 5.57 3.93 -23.29
CA GLU A 173 5.55 3.73 -24.75
C GLU A 173 4.28 4.29 -25.37
N ASP A 174 3.10 3.92 -24.85
CA ASP A 174 1.82 4.41 -25.36
C ASP A 174 0.78 4.62 -24.23
N PRO A 175 0.80 5.81 -23.59
CA PRO A 175 -0.13 6.12 -22.51
C PRO A 175 -1.58 6.16 -22.97
N GLN A 176 -1.83 6.50 -24.25
CA GLN A 176 -3.20 6.54 -24.78
C GLN A 176 -3.78 5.14 -24.98
N ALA A 177 -3.01 4.21 -25.52
CA ALA A 177 -3.41 2.82 -25.62
C ALA A 177 -3.68 2.22 -24.25
N PHE A 178 -2.83 2.52 -23.24
CA PHE A 178 -3.05 2.11 -21.85
C PHE A 178 -4.38 2.65 -21.28
N LEU A 179 -4.65 3.96 -21.46
CA LEU A 179 -5.88 4.60 -21.01
C LEU A 179 -7.12 4.00 -21.69
N LEU A 180 -7.06 3.80 -23.02
CA LEU A 180 -8.14 3.16 -23.78
C LEU A 180 -8.44 1.76 -23.30
N ARG A 181 -7.41 0.94 -23.07
CA ARG A 181 -7.56 -0.43 -22.56
C ARG A 181 -8.18 -0.48 -21.17
N LYS A 182 -7.89 0.53 -20.32
CA LYS A 182 -8.48 0.66 -18.99
C LYS A 182 -9.89 1.29 -19.02
N GLY A 183 -10.38 1.72 -20.20
CA GLY A 183 -11.66 2.40 -20.32
C GLY A 183 -11.67 3.82 -19.74
N TRP A 184 -10.49 4.46 -19.66
CA TRP A 184 -10.33 5.82 -19.12
C TRP A 184 -10.13 6.80 -20.27
N THR A 185 -11.19 7.16 -20.97
CA THR A 185 -11.11 8.11 -22.09
C THR A 185 -11.82 9.41 -21.78
N ASN A 186 -11.18 10.53 -22.03
CA ASN A 186 -11.59 11.70 -22.85
C ASN A 186 -10.61 12.85 -22.69
N LEU A 187 -10.10 13.36 -23.83
CA LEU A 187 -9.17 14.48 -23.87
C LEU A 187 -9.52 15.40 -25.04
N ASP A 188 -10.08 16.60 -24.75
CA ASP A 188 -10.13 17.73 -25.68
C ASP A 188 -9.93 19.07 -24.98
N PHE A 189 -9.24 20.03 -25.63
CA PHE A 189 -8.64 21.20 -24.99
C PHE A 189 -9.26 22.54 -25.42
N SER A 190 -9.52 23.47 -24.47
CA SER A 190 -9.64 24.92 -24.75
C SER A 190 -9.32 25.79 -23.53
N ASP A 191 -8.65 26.94 -23.82
CA ASP A 191 -8.14 27.94 -22.87
C ASP A 191 -9.19 28.91 -22.37
N LYS A 192 -9.23 29.19 -21.03
CA LYS A 192 -9.55 30.52 -20.44
C LYS A 192 -9.27 30.62 -18.94
N GLU A 193 -8.75 31.76 -18.53
CA GLU A 193 -8.47 32.20 -17.15
C GLU A 193 -7.16 31.70 -16.52
N GLU A 194 -6.07 31.79 -17.28
CA GLU A 194 -4.76 31.24 -16.92
C GLU A 194 -4.23 31.74 -15.56
N LEU A 195 -4.39 33.00 -15.21
CA LEU A 195 -3.81 33.60 -13.98
C LEU A 195 -4.50 33.06 -12.70
N THR A 196 -5.83 33.01 -12.69
CA THR A 196 -6.60 32.49 -11.54
C THR A 196 -6.36 31.01 -11.35
N GLN A 197 -6.23 30.28 -12.45
CA GLN A 197 -5.98 28.85 -12.45
C GLN A 197 -4.56 28.52 -11.94
N LEU A 198 -3.55 29.27 -12.37
CA LEU A 198 -2.18 29.12 -11.87
C LEU A 198 -2.05 29.46 -10.39
N LYS A 199 -2.79 30.46 -9.87
CA LYS A 199 -2.83 30.74 -8.43
C LYS A 199 -3.40 29.57 -7.63
N ARG A 200 -4.54 29.02 -8.06
CA ARG A 200 -5.15 27.84 -7.43
C ARG A 200 -4.21 26.62 -7.49
N LEU A 201 -3.60 26.40 -8.63
CA LEU A 201 -2.64 25.31 -8.81
C LEU A 201 -1.44 25.45 -7.87
N HIS A 202 -0.86 26.66 -7.78
CA HIS A 202 0.23 26.92 -6.84
C HIS A 202 -0.16 26.65 -5.40
N GLU A 203 -1.37 27.07 -4.96
CA GLU A 203 -1.91 26.79 -3.62
C GLU A 203 -2.08 25.28 -3.36
N THR A 204 -2.57 24.55 -4.38
CA THR A 204 -2.71 23.08 -4.28
C THR A 204 -1.36 22.40 -4.14
N LEU A 205 -0.38 22.77 -4.98
CA LEU A 205 0.98 22.25 -4.91
C LEU A 205 1.64 22.51 -3.55
N GLN A 206 1.44 23.69 -2.96
CA GLN A 206 1.96 24.00 -1.62
C GLN A 206 1.35 23.11 -0.54
N LYS A 207 0.06 22.80 -0.63
CA LYS A 207 -0.61 21.85 0.28
C LYS A 207 -0.06 20.41 0.12
N GLU A 208 0.16 19.98 -1.10
CA GLU A 208 0.73 18.65 -1.38
C GLU A 208 2.19 18.56 -0.93
N ILE A 209 3.00 19.58 -1.17
CA ILE A 209 4.36 19.68 -0.64
C ILE A 209 4.36 19.55 0.90
N ALA A 210 3.47 20.26 1.58
CA ALA A 210 3.35 20.17 3.03
C ALA A 210 2.94 18.77 3.47
N ALA A 211 1.98 18.13 2.79
CA ALA A 211 1.51 16.78 3.10
C ALA A 211 2.59 15.72 2.90
N VAL A 212 3.33 15.78 1.79
CA VAL A 212 4.44 14.84 1.52
C VAL A 212 5.59 15.06 2.50
N THR A 213 5.90 16.32 2.83
CA THR A 213 6.93 16.64 3.84
C THR A 213 6.58 16.05 5.20
N GLU A 214 5.32 16.18 5.64
CA GLU A 214 4.87 15.59 6.90
C GLU A 214 4.88 14.07 6.86
N SER A 215 4.49 13.47 5.74
CA SER A 215 4.54 12.02 5.54
C SER A 215 5.98 11.48 5.59
N LEU A 216 6.92 12.18 4.96
CA LEU A 216 8.34 11.84 4.99
C LEU A 216 8.93 11.95 6.40
N LYS A 217 8.53 12.99 7.13
CA LYS A 217 8.93 13.17 8.53
C LYS A 217 8.38 12.05 9.40
N ALA A 218 7.07 11.77 9.32
CA ALA A 218 6.44 10.69 10.06
C ALA A 218 7.07 9.32 9.76
N LEU A 219 7.41 9.06 8.48
CA LEU A 219 8.14 7.84 8.09
C LEU A 219 9.50 7.76 8.80
N ARG A 220 10.29 8.85 8.80
CA ARG A 220 11.61 8.89 9.41
C ARG A 220 11.60 8.79 10.94
N GLU A 221 10.51 9.20 11.57
CA GLU A 221 10.29 9.09 13.01
C GLU A 221 9.66 7.73 13.41
N SER A 222 9.36 6.86 12.45
CA SER A 222 8.75 5.56 12.72
C SER A 222 9.75 4.54 13.24
N PRO A 223 9.33 3.61 14.13
CA PRO A 223 10.16 2.50 14.57
C PRO A 223 10.66 1.61 13.42
N ASP A 224 9.87 1.47 12.37
CA ASP A 224 10.25 0.70 11.18
C ASP A 224 11.42 1.33 10.43
N TYR A 225 11.50 2.66 10.39
CA TYR A 225 12.62 3.36 9.80
C TYR A 225 13.88 3.23 10.64
N GLU A 226 13.78 3.31 11.97
CA GLU A 226 14.90 3.05 12.88
C GLU A 226 15.42 1.62 12.69
N LEU A 227 14.54 0.65 12.58
CA LEU A 227 14.90 -0.74 12.29
C LEU A 227 15.60 -0.88 10.94
N CYS A 228 15.14 -0.16 9.91
CA CYS A 228 15.79 -0.13 8.60
C CYS A 228 17.22 0.40 8.70
N GLN A 229 17.43 1.49 9.42
CA GLN A 229 18.77 2.03 9.66
C GLN A 229 19.68 1.05 10.43
N LEU A 230 19.13 0.40 11.45
CA LEU A 230 19.85 -0.60 12.23
C LEU A 230 20.25 -1.81 11.37
N ALA A 231 19.35 -2.27 10.48
CA ALA A 231 19.64 -3.37 9.57
C ALA A 231 20.76 -3.06 8.58
N GLU A 232 20.90 -1.80 8.16
CA GLU A 232 21.99 -1.36 7.29
C GLU A 232 23.33 -1.29 8.04
N GLN A 233 23.31 -0.91 9.31
CA GLN A 233 24.52 -0.79 10.14
C GLN A 233 25.02 -2.14 10.65
N LYS A 234 24.10 -3.08 10.94
CA LYS A 234 24.44 -4.36 11.56
C LYS A 234 23.88 -5.53 10.70
N PRO A 235 24.69 -6.15 9.84
CA PRO A 235 24.30 -7.35 9.12
C PRO A 235 23.87 -8.46 10.08
N GLY A 236 22.73 -9.12 9.76
CA GLY A 236 22.19 -10.22 10.57
C GLY A 236 21.26 -9.80 11.71
N VAL A 237 21.10 -8.51 12.00
CA VAL A 237 20.22 -8.05 13.08
C VAL A 237 18.74 -8.46 12.85
N LEU A 238 18.30 -8.52 11.61
CA LEU A 238 16.93 -8.96 11.30
C LEU A 238 16.72 -10.44 11.64
N ASP A 239 17.72 -11.28 11.41
CA ASP A 239 17.66 -12.71 11.75
C ASP A 239 17.66 -12.89 13.29
N GLU A 240 18.48 -12.11 14.02
CA GLU A 240 18.50 -12.10 15.48
C GLU A 240 17.13 -11.71 16.07
N LEU A 241 16.55 -10.62 15.58
CA LEU A 241 15.24 -10.13 16.03
C LEU A 241 14.10 -11.09 15.65
N ALA A 242 14.16 -11.64 14.43
CA ALA A 242 13.19 -12.64 14.01
C ALA A 242 13.27 -13.91 14.85
N ALA A 243 14.46 -14.40 15.18
CA ALA A 243 14.64 -15.57 16.02
C ALA A 243 14.09 -15.35 17.45
N GLU A 244 14.32 -14.16 18.02
CA GLU A 244 13.76 -13.82 19.35
C GLU A 244 12.23 -13.71 19.28
N ARG A 245 11.69 -13.06 18.27
CA ARG A 245 10.24 -12.95 18.10
C ARG A 245 9.57 -14.29 17.81
N ALA A 246 10.22 -15.17 17.04
CA ALA A 246 9.74 -16.52 16.78
C ALA A 246 9.59 -17.33 18.09
N LYS A 247 10.57 -17.26 18.99
CA LYS A 247 10.48 -17.91 20.32
C LYS A 247 9.28 -17.41 21.14
N GLN A 248 9.03 -16.09 21.13
CA GLN A 248 7.87 -15.51 21.80
C GLN A 248 6.55 -16.03 21.19
N LEU A 249 6.48 -16.06 19.85
CA LEU A 249 5.32 -16.59 19.14
C LEU A 249 5.12 -18.09 19.37
N GLU A 250 6.17 -18.87 19.51
CA GLU A 250 6.07 -20.29 19.85
C GLU A 250 5.42 -20.51 21.23
N ILE A 251 5.81 -19.71 22.23
CA ILE A 251 5.20 -19.74 23.57
C ILE A 251 3.72 -19.36 23.49
N GLU A 252 3.40 -18.25 22.78
CA GLU A 252 2.02 -17.79 22.58
C GLU A 252 1.18 -18.86 21.86
N ASN A 253 1.73 -19.49 20.82
CA ASN A 253 1.08 -20.56 20.07
C ASN A 253 0.81 -21.79 20.95
N ALA A 254 1.76 -22.19 21.79
CA ALA A 254 1.58 -23.31 22.70
C ALA A 254 0.47 -23.04 23.75
N GLU A 255 0.33 -21.81 24.22
CA GLU A 255 -0.76 -21.41 25.10
C GLU A 255 -2.12 -21.44 24.41
N LEU A 256 -2.20 -20.91 23.17
CA LEU A 256 -3.41 -20.94 22.36
C LEU A 256 -3.82 -22.39 22.01
N GLU A 257 -2.87 -23.27 21.71
CA GLU A 257 -3.14 -24.70 21.49
C GLU A 257 -3.78 -25.35 22.70
N LYS A 258 -3.23 -25.10 23.92
CA LYS A 258 -3.80 -25.59 25.16
C LYS A 258 -5.23 -25.11 25.40
N GLN A 259 -5.48 -23.81 25.14
CA GLN A 259 -6.83 -23.24 25.25
C GLN A 259 -7.79 -23.87 24.25
N ALA A 260 -7.35 -24.01 22.99
CA ALA A 260 -8.14 -24.64 21.94
C ALA A 260 -8.48 -26.11 22.28
N GLU A 261 -7.53 -26.88 22.81
CA GLU A 261 -7.77 -28.27 23.27
C GLU A 261 -8.72 -28.35 24.46
N GLN A 262 -8.58 -27.45 25.44
CA GLN A 262 -9.47 -27.40 26.57
C GLN A 262 -10.92 -27.16 26.12
N LEU A 263 -11.16 -26.16 25.29
CA LEU A 263 -12.48 -25.87 24.75
C LEU A 263 -13.04 -27.05 23.92
N ALA A 264 -12.20 -27.75 23.16
CA ALA A 264 -12.62 -28.95 22.45
C ALA A 264 -13.09 -30.08 23.38
N ARG A 265 -12.40 -30.26 24.53
CA ARG A 265 -12.80 -31.26 25.54
C ARG A 265 -14.13 -30.87 26.20
N GLU A 266 -14.35 -29.60 26.48
CA GLU A 266 -15.59 -29.09 27.07
C GLU A 266 -16.78 -29.25 26.10
N ILE A 267 -16.60 -28.88 24.83
CA ILE A 267 -17.60 -29.10 23.77
C ILE A 267 -17.96 -30.58 23.65
N LYS A 268 -16.95 -31.46 23.65
CA LYS A 268 -17.18 -32.92 23.58
C LYS A 268 -17.95 -33.47 24.79
N LYS A 269 -17.72 -32.95 25.97
CA LYS A 269 -18.45 -33.34 27.18
C LYS A 269 -19.93 -32.97 27.10
N LEU A 270 -20.25 -31.73 26.64
CA LEU A 270 -21.62 -31.29 26.49
C LEU A 270 -22.36 -32.05 25.36
N GLY A 271 -21.74 -32.24 24.20
CA GLY A 271 -22.34 -32.99 23.11
C GLY A 271 -22.50 -34.50 23.37
N SER A 272 -21.79 -35.05 24.36
CA SER A 272 -22.00 -36.43 24.81
C SER A 272 -23.16 -36.53 25.81
N THR A 273 -23.50 -35.44 26.50
CA THR A 273 -24.59 -35.40 27.48
C THR A 273 -25.95 -35.27 26.82
N GLU A 274 -26.05 -34.60 25.62
CA GLU A 274 -27.29 -34.52 24.84
C GLU A 274 -27.70 -35.84 24.17
N LYS A 275 -26.81 -36.83 24.07
CA LYS A 275 -27.14 -38.16 23.52
C LYS A 275 -27.65 -39.15 24.58
N ILE A 276 -27.83 -38.75 25.81
CA ILE A 276 -28.26 -39.59 26.94
C ILE A 276 -29.63 -39.14 27.49
N VAL A 277 -30.26 -38.12 26.91
CA VAL A 277 -31.66 -37.75 27.16
C VAL A 277 -32.46 -37.94 25.88
#